data_fc4cfdbc182e9d41726cb5af47edc80f
#
_entry.id   fc4cfdbc182e9d41726cb5af47edc80f
#
_cell.length_a   1.000
_cell.length_b   1.000
_cell.length_c   1.000
_cell.angle_alpha   90.00
_cell.angle_beta   90.00
_cell.angle_gamma   90.00
#
_symmetry.space_group_name_H-M   'P 1'
#
loop_
_entity.id
_entity.type
_entity.pdbx_description
1 polymer ?
#
loop_
_entity_poly.entity_id
_entity_poly.type
_entity_poly.pdbx_seq_one_letter_code
_entity_poly.pdbx_strand_id
1 'polypeptide(L)'
;MKKVSKRSSKNYFMHRRFITAGALLGAIAVALGAFGAHGLKKIVPAETVQAFQTGVQYQMYHALALLLTGLMYEKCYQKFARIAGVLFMIGIILFSGSLYLLTAGKAAETASLDKAGIITPLGGVAFIAGWLFLFLAAMKKTGRS
;
A
#
# COMPACT_ATOMS: atom_id res chain seq x y z
N MET A 1 12.17 -9.60 -34.59
CA MET A 1 11.80 -8.24 -34.19
C MET A 1 10.52 -8.08 -33.36
N LYS A 2 9.56 -9.03 -33.26
CA LYS A 2 8.32 -8.92 -32.48
C LYS A 2 8.46 -9.09 -30.94
N LYS A 3 9.54 -9.71 -30.45
CA LYS A 3 9.70 -10.03 -29.00
C LYS A 3 10.13 -8.83 -28.15
N VAL A 4 10.85 -7.87 -28.71
CA VAL A 4 11.32 -6.65 -28.02
C VAL A 4 10.18 -5.68 -27.75
N SER A 5 9.22 -5.54 -28.66
CA SER A 5 8.06 -4.65 -28.56
C SER A 5 7.11 -5.03 -27.39
N LYS A 6 6.84 -6.34 -27.17
CA LYS A 6 5.95 -6.81 -26.09
C LYS A 6 6.53 -6.61 -24.68
N ARG A 7 7.86 -6.70 -24.51
CA ARG A 7 8.52 -6.52 -23.22
C ARG A 7 8.55 -5.04 -22.83
N SER A 8 8.79 -4.16 -23.76
CA SER A 8 8.76 -2.70 -23.57
C SER A 8 7.37 -2.21 -23.17
N SER A 9 6.32 -2.66 -23.86
CA SER A 9 4.94 -2.25 -23.53
C SER A 9 4.47 -2.74 -22.15
N LYS A 10 4.87 -3.96 -21.74
CA LYS A 10 4.52 -4.53 -20.43
C LYS A 10 5.21 -3.79 -19.28
N ASN A 11 6.45 -3.35 -19.48
CA ASN A 11 7.19 -2.58 -18.47
C ASN A 11 6.61 -1.19 -18.30
N TYR A 12 6.30 -0.49 -19.39
CA TYR A 12 5.63 0.80 -19.39
C TYR A 12 4.27 0.76 -18.67
N PHE A 13 3.51 -0.33 -18.86
CA PHE A 13 2.22 -0.52 -18.24
C PHE A 13 2.33 -0.72 -16.70
N MET A 14 3.32 -1.46 -16.22
CA MET A 14 3.55 -1.67 -14.78
C MET A 14 4.03 -0.40 -14.08
N HIS A 15 4.93 0.35 -14.69
CA HIS A 15 5.40 1.65 -14.24
C HIS A 15 4.21 2.61 -13.99
N ARG A 16 3.34 2.79 -14.97
CA ARG A 16 2.14 3.64 -14.84
C ARG A 16 1.19 3.15 -13.74
N ARG A 17 0.96 1.84 -13.64
CA ARG A 17 0.06 1.28 -12.62
C ARG A 17 0.48 1.62 -11.20
N PHE A 18 1.76 1.51 -10.87
CA PHE A 18 2.24 1.83 -9.53
C PHE A 18 2.15 3.33 -9.24
N ILE A 19 2.44 4.17 -10.23
CA ILE A 19 2.30 5.63 -10.07
C ILE A 19 0.82 6.00 -9.87
N THR A 20 -0.08 5.51 -10.71
CA THR A 20 -1.50 5.86 -10.60
C THR A 20 -2.14 5.31 -9.32
N ALA A 21 -1.80 4.06 -8.93
CA ALA A 21 -2.28 3.49 -7.68
C ALA A 21 -1.74 4.26 -6.47
N GLY A 22 -0.45 4.58 -6.45
CA GLY A 22 0.17 5.34 -5.37
C GLY A 22 -0.44 6.73 -5.22
N ALA A 23 -0.65 7.46 -6.33
CA ALA A 23 -1.28 8.77 -6.31
C ALA A 23 -2.73 8.71 -5.78
N LEU A 24 -3.52 7.74 -6.25
CA LEU A 24 -4.91 7.57 -5.80
C LEU A 24 -4.97 7.18 -4.32
N LEU A 25 -4.16 6.22 -3.88
CA LEU A 25 -4.13 5.77 -2.49
C LEU A 25 -3.63 6.89 -1.55
N GLY A 26 -2.70 7.72 -2.02
CA GLY A 26 -2.25 8.91 -1.29
C GLY A 26 -3.37 9.95 -1.12
N ALA A 27 -4.11 10.24 -2.19
CA ALA A 27 -5.26 11.16 -2.12
C ALA A 27 -6.34 10.63 -1.15
N ILE A 28 -6.64 9.33 -1.20
CA ILE A 28 -7.58 8.67 -0.27
C ILE A 28 -7.04 8.78 1.17
N ALA A 29 -5.75 8.55 1.41
CA ALA A 29 -5.17 8.67 2.74
C ALA A 29 -5.32 10.07 3.32
N VAL A 30 -5.14 11.13 2.51
CA VAL A 30 -5.37 12.53 2.95
C VAL A 30 -6.83 12.74 3.35
N ALA A 31 -7.77 12.29 2.53
CA ALA A 31 -9.21 12.42 2.83
C ALA A 31 -9.61 11.67 4.11
N LEU A 32 -9.14 10.42 4.28
CA LEU A 32 -9.37 9.62 5.48
C LEU A 32 -8.69 10.23 6.70
N GLY A 33 -7.50 10.78 6.57
CA GLY A 33 -6.80 11.48 7.64
C GLY A 33 -7.56 12.69 8.15
N ALA A 34 -8.11 13.50 7.26
CA ALA A 34 -8.96 14.64 7.61
C ALA A 34 -10.25 14.19 8.31
N PHE A 35 -10.90 13.14 7.81
CA PHE A 35 -12.08 12.55 8.45
C PHE A 35 -11.75 12.02 9.86
N GLY A 36 -10.66 11.28 10.02
CA GLY A 36 -10.20 10.76 11.32
C GLY A 36 -9.91 11.86 12.33
N ALA A 37 -9.37 12.99 11.88
CA ALA A 37 -9.03 14.11 12.74
C ALA A 37 -10.25 14.86 13.27
N HIS A 38 -11.33 14.97 12.53
CA HIS A 38 -12.48 15.83 12.83
C HIS A 38 -13.80 15.07 13.01
N GLY A 39 -14.14 14.19 12.08
CA GLY A 39 -15.42 13.47 12.09
C GLY A 39 -15.44 12.29 13.06
N LEU A 40 -14.42 11.44 12.97
CA LEU A 40 -14.39 10.17 13.69
C LEU A 40 -14.32 10.31 15.21
N LYS A 41 -13.65 11.34 15.70
CA LYS A 41 -13.54 11.65 17.16
C LYS A 41 -14.89 11.85 17.87
N LYS A 42 -15.95 12.15 17.11
CA LYS A 42 -17.30 12.36 17.65
C LYS A 42 -18.11 11.07 17.77
N ILE A 43 -17.59 9.98 17.17
CA ILE A 43 -18.39 8.75 16.95
C ILE A 43 -17.78 7.56 17.70
N VAL A 44 -16.43 7.53 17.87
CA VAL A 44 -15.74 6.40 18.47
C VAL A 44 -14.73 6.85 19.54
N PRO A 45 -14.34 5.95 20.47
CA PRO A 45 -13.34 6.24 21.50
C PRO A 45 -11.97 6.63 20.91
N ALA A 46 -11.17 7.35 21.69
CA ALA A 46 -9.85 7.87 21.27
C ALA A 46 -8.89 6.76 20.78
N GLU A 47 -8.90 5.60 21.43
CA GLU A 47 -8.08 4.44 21.02
C GLU A 47 -8.44 3.92 19.63
N THR A 48 -9.75 3.92 19.28
CA THR A 48 -10.22 3.53 17.95
C THR A 48 -9.80 4.57 16.90
N VAL A 49 -9.85 5.86 17.25
CA VAL A 49 -9.33 6.94 16.38
C VAL A 49 -7.84 6.74 16.12
N GLN A 50 -7.06 6.39 17.15
CA GLN A 50 -5.62 6.13 17.02
C GLN A 50 -5.33 4.94 16.10
N ALA A 51 -6.08 3.84 16.21
CA ALA A 51 -5.96 2.69 15.32
C ALA A 51 -6.28 3.08 13.87
N PHE A 52 -7.34 3.85 13.64
CA PHE A 52 -7.69 4.38 12.32
C PHE A 52 -6.55 5.26 11.75
N GLN A 53 -6.01 6.18 12.54
CA GLN A 53 -4.90 7.05 12.14
C GLN A 53 -3.64 6.24 11.79
N THR A 54 -3.36 5.16 12.52
CA THR A 54 -2.29 4.21 12.16
C THR A 54 -2.53 3.62 10.77
N GLY A 55 -3.76 3.20 10.45
CA GLY A 55 -4.13 2.72 9.12
C GLY A 55 -3.87 3.76 8.03
N VAL A 56 -4.24 5.03 8.28
CA VAL A 56 -4.04 6.15 7.35
C VAL A 56 -2.54 6.42 7.12
N GLN A 57 -1.74 6.45 8.18
CA GLN A 57 -0.30 6.67 8.10
C GLN A 57 0.40 5.58 7.28
N TYR A 58 0.11 4.32 7.55
CA TYR A 58 0.69 3.19 6.82
C TYR A 58 0.24 3.18 5.35
N GLN A 59 -1.03 3.53 5.07
CA GLN A 59 -1.49 3.72 3.70
C GLN A 59 -0.69 4.82 2.99
N MET A 60 -0.48 5.98 3.61
CA MET A 60 0.28 7.08 3.03
C MET A 60 1.74 6.67 2.78
N TYR A 61 2.42 6.07 3.77
CA TYR A 61 3.82 5.65 3.60
C TYR A 61 3.98 4.67 2.43
N HIS A 62 3.06 3.73 2.27
CA HIS A 62 3.17 2.73 1.22
C HIS A 62 2.58 3.20 -0.12
N ALA A 63 1.72 4.21 -0.13
CA ALA A 63 1.35 4.94 -1.34
C ALA A 63 2.57 5.70 -1.92
N LEU A 64 3.38 6.34 -1.08
CA LEU A 64 4.64 6.96 -1.49
C LEU A 64 5.68 5.91 -1.94
N ALA A 65 5.75 4.75 -1.26
CA ALA A 65 6.59 3.64 -1.69
C ALA A 65 6.19 3.09 -3.06
N LEU A 66 4.89 3.05 -3.38
CA LEU A 66 4.38 2.69 -4.71
C LEU A 66 4.79 3.71 -5.78
N LEU A 67 4.67 5.02 -5.50
CA LEU A 67 5.15 6.07 -6.40
C LEU A 67 6.64 5.91 -6.67
N LEU A 68 7.45 5.74 -5.63
CA LEU A 68 8.89 5.52 -5.74
C LEU A 68 9.20 4.26 -6.56
N THR A 69 8.52 3.14 -6.28
CA THR A 69 8.69 1.88 -7.03
C THR A 69 8.36 2.07 -8.52
N GLY A 70 7.29 2.83 -8.81
CA GLY A 70 6.93 3.19 -10.18
C GLY A 70 8.02 4.02 -10.86
N LEU A 71 8.48 5.10 -10.24
CA LEU A 71 9.49 5.99 -10.80
C LEU A 71 10.85 5.29 -11.03
N MET A 72 11.23 4.36 -10.13
CA MET A 72 12.49 3.62 -10.23
C MET A 72 12.40 2.34 -11.07
N TYR A 73 11.21 1.96 -11.54
CA TYR A 73 10.94 0.65 -12.14
C TYR A 73 11.90 0.27 -13.28
N GLU A 74 12.27 1.23 -14.13
CA GLU A 74 13.16 1.00 -15.27
C GLU A 74 14.64 1.01 -14.88
N LYS A 75 14.98 1.61 -13.72
CA LYS A 75 16.36 1.76 -13.23
C LYS A 75 16.82 0.62 -12.35
N CYS A 76 15.91 -0.25 -11.90
CA CYS A 76 16.20 -1.35 -10.98
C CYS A 76 15.77 -2.71 -11.57
N TYR A 77 16.05 -3.80 -10.85
CA TYR A 77 15.68 -5.14 -11.31
C TYR A 77 14.17 -5.33 -11.28
N GLN A 78 13.55 -5.23 -12.46
CA GLN A 78 12.10 -5.10 -12.67
C GLN A 78 11.26 -6.22 -12.04
N LYS A 79 11.77 -7.47 -12.00
CA LYS A 79 11.05 -8.59 -11.38
C LYS A 79 10.82 -8.35 -9.89
N PHE A 80 11.85 -7.91 -9.17
CA PHE A 80 11.75 -7.63 -7.74
C PHE A 80 10.97 -6.36 -7.45
N ALA A 81 11.16 -5.30 -8.26
CA ALA A 81 10.37 -4.08 -8.15
C ALA A 81 8.86 -4.35 -8.35
N ARG A 82 8.49 -5.24 -9.27
CA ARG A 82 7.09 -5.65 -9.45
C ARG A 82 6.55 -6.38 -8.24
N ILE A 83 7.33 -7.31 -7.65
CA ILE A 83 6.92 -8.03 -6.44
C ILE A 83 6.73 -7.04 -5.30
N ALA A 84 7.67 -6.12 -5.09
CA ALA A 84 7.59 -5.08 -4.08
C ALA A 84 6.30 -4.23 -4.20
N GLY A 85 6.02 -3.71 -5.39
CA GLY A 85 4.82 -2.92 -5.63
C GLY A 85 3.51 -3.69 -5.38
N VAL A 86 3.45 -4.96 -5.78
CA VAL A 86 2.28 -5.81 -5.49
C VAL A 86 2.13 -6.05 -3.99
N LEU A 87 3.23 -6.33 -3.28
CA LEU A 87 3.23 -6.54 -1.83
C LEU A 87 2.81 -5.27 -1.07
N PHE A 88 3.20 -4.08 -1.50
CA PHE A 88 2.72 -2.82 -0.93
C PHE A 88 1.22 -2.66 -1.10
N MET A 89 0.66 -2.97 -2.27
CA MET A 89 -0.79 -2.92 -2.50
C MET A 89 -1.54 -3.91 -1.60
N ILE A 90 -1.06 -5.16 -1.53
CA ILE A 90 -1.64 -6.19 -0.64
C ILE A 90 -1.55 -5.74 0.82
N GLY A 91 -0.41 -5.20 1.24
CA GLY A 91 -0.20 -4.68 2.58
C GLY A 91 -1.16 -3.55 2.93
N ILE A 92 -1.41 -2.59 2.03
CA ILE A 92 -2.40 -1.52 2.25
C ILE A 92 -3.80 -2.10 2.44
N ILE A 93 -4.20 -3.06 1.61
CA ILE A 93 -5.53 -3.68 1.70
C ILE A 93 -5.68 -4.44 3.04
N LEU A 94 -4.70 -5.25 3.40
CA LEU A 94 -4.79 -6.10 4.59
C LEU A 94 -4.54 -5.30 5.88
N PHE A 95 -3.55 -4.42 5.92
CA PHE A 95 -3.20 -3.66 7.12
C PHE A 95 -4.14 -2.48 7.34
N SER A 96 -4.13 -1.51 6.42
CA SER A 96 -4.95 -0.30 6.57
C SER A 96 -6.43 -0.62 6.42
N GLY A 97 -6.80 -1.49 5.47
CA GLY A 97 -8.17 -1.93 5.28
C GLY A 97 -8.76 -2.63 6.52
N SER A 98 -7.99 -3.50 7.21
CA SER A 98 -8.46 -4.15 8.44
C SER A 98 -8.69 -3.15 9.58
N LEU A 99 -7.83 -2.14 9.73
CA LEU A 99 -8.00 -1.08 10.74
C LEU A 99 -9.22 -0.19 10.45
N TYR A 100 -9.50 0.08 9.16
CA TYR A 100 -10.72 0.79 8.77
C TYR A 100 -11.97 -0.03 9.04
N LEU A 101 -11.96 -1.33 8.75
CA LEU A 101 -13.07 -2.24 9.05
C LEU A 101 -13.31 -2.37 10.56
N LEU A 102 -12.24 -2.49 11.35
CA LEU A 102 -12.32 -2.51 12.81
C LEU A 102 -12.98 -1.23 13.34
N THR A 103 -12.56 -0.08 12.83
CA THR A 103 -13.12 1.22 13.21
C THR A 103 -14.60 1.34 12.82
N ALA A 104 -14.97 0.89 11.62
CA ALA A 104 -16.36 0.87 11.17
C ALA A 104 -17.23 -0.04 12.03
N GLY A 105 -16.69 -1.21 12.45
CA GLY A 105 -17.36 -2.12 13.37
C GLY A 105 -17.64 -1.48 14.72
N LYS A 106 -16.67 -0.78 15.27
CA LYS A 106 -16.81 -0.04 16.55
C LYS A 106 -17.84 1.09 16.43
N ALA A 107 -17.83 1.84 15.33
CA ALA A 107 -18.80 2.91 15.08
C ALA A 107 -20.23 2.40 14.89
N ALA A 108 -20.40 1.20 14.33
CA ALA A 108 -21.69 0.55 14.09
C ALA A 108 -22.13 -0.40 15.23
N GLU A 109 -21.36 -0.49 16.32
CA GLU A 109 -21.57 -1.43 17.44
C GLU A 109 -21.72 -2.90 16.99
N THR A 110 -21.00 -3.27 15.91
CA THR A 110 -21.10 -4.59 15.27
C THR A 110 -19.89 -5.46 15.66
N ALA A 111 -20.08 -6.37 16.60
CA ALA A 111 -19.03 -7.26 17.13
C ALA A 111 -18.38 -8.18 16.08
N SER A 112 -19.04 -8.48 14.96
CA SER A 112 -18.51 -9.35 13.91
C SER A 112 -17.27 -8.80 13.22
N LEU A 113 -17.08 -7.47 13.19
CA LEU A 113 -15.93 -6.80 12.57
C LEU A 113 -14.71 -6.69 13.50
N ASP A 114 -14.83 -7.02 14.77
CA ASP A 114 -13.70 -7.04 15.72
C ASP A 114 -12.61 -8.04 15.31
N LYS A 115 -12.98 -9.09 14.59
CA LYS A 115 -12.05 -10.10 14.05
C LYS A 115 -11.16 -9.56 12.92
N ALA A 116 -11.47 -8.41 12.33
CA ALA A 116 -10.66 -7.80 11.26
C ALA A 116 -9.22 -7.50 11.75
N GLY A 117 -9.03 -7.23 13.03
CA GLY A 117 -7.70 -7.01 13.62
C GLY A 117 -6.73 -8.18 13.47
N ILE A 118 -7.23 -9.42 13.31
CA ILE A 118 -6.39 -10.61 13.10
C ILE A 118 -5.68 -10.56 11.73
N ILE A 119 -6.22 -9.84 10.77
CA ILE A 119 -5.67 -9.73 9.41
C ILE A 119 -4.51 -8.70 9.37
N THR A 120 -4.51 -7.72 10.28
CA THR A 120 -3.53 -6.63 10.31
C THR A 120 -2.07 -7.13 10.30
N PRO A 121 -1.65 -8.13 11.13
CA PRO A 121 -0.27 -8.64 11.11
C PRO A 121 0.16 -9.20 9.74
N LEU A 122 -0.75 -9.83 8.99
CA LEU A 122 -0.45 -10.34 7.65
C LEU A 122 -0.13 -9.19 6.68
N GLY A 123 -0.85 -8.08 6.80
CA GLY A 123 -0.55 -6.86 6.06
C GLY A 123 0.82 -6.27 6.42
N GLY A 124 1.18 -6.31 7.71
CA GLY A 124 2.52 -5.90 8.18
C GLY A 124 3.64 -6.75 7.58
N VAL A 125 3.47 -8.07 7.54
CA VAL A 125 4.43 -8.98 6.88
C VAL A 125 4.55 -8.67 5.38
N ALA A 126 3.44 -8.37 4.69
CA ALA A 126 3.46 -7.98 3.28
C ALA A 126 4.25 -6.67 3.08
N PHE A 127 4.13 -5.69 3.96
CA PHE A 127 4.91 -4.47 3.91
C PHE A 127 6.41 -4.73 4.09
N ILE A 128 6.80 -5.51 5.10
CA ILE A 128 8.21 -5.87 5.34
C ILE A 128 8.78 -6.58 4.11
N ALA A 129 8.10 -7.57 3.59
CA ALA A 129 8.52 -8.28 2.39
C ALA A 129 8.61 -7.32 1.18
N GLY A 130 7.67 -6.39 1.03
CA GLY A 130 7.70 -5.37 -0.01
C GLY A 130 8.98 -4.52 0.03
N TRP A 131 9.37 -4.04 1.21
CA TRP A 131 10.60 -3.27 1.40
C TRP A 131 11.86 -4.09 1.14
N LEU A 132 11.89 -5.36 1.56
CA LEU A 132 13.02 -6.26 1.26
C LEU A 132 13.17 -6.51 -0.24
N PHE A 133 12.06 -6.73 -0.97
CA PHE A 133 12.12 -6.89 -2.42
C PHE A 133 12.51 -5.60 -3.14
N LEU A 134 12.11 -4.44 -2.63
CA LEU A 134 12.54 -3.15 -3.19
C LEU A 134 14.04 -2.94 -2.98
N PHE A 135 14.56 -3.25 -1.79
CA PHE A 135 15.99 -3.24 -1.51
C PHE A 135 16.77 -4.17 -2.47
N LEU A 136 16.32 -5.41 -2.61
CA LEU A 136 16.95 -6.36 -3.54
C LEU A 136 16.85 -5.92 -5.01
N ALA A 137 15.77 -5.21 -5.38
CA ALA A 137 15.62 -4.65 -6.72
C ALA A 137 16.67 -3.55 -6.99
N ALA A 138 16.96 -2.73 -5.98
CA ALA A 138 17.96 -1.67 -6.09
C ALA A 138 19.39 -2.23 -6.12
N MET A 139 19.68 -3.26 -5.32
CA MET A 139 21.02 -3.89 -5.25
C MET A 139 21.39 -4.67 -6.51
N LYS A 140 20.41 -5.30 -7.16
CA LYS A 140 20.67 -6.14 -8.32
C LYS A 140 20.86 -5.28 -9.56
N LYS A 141 22.07 -5.32 -10.17
CA LYS A 141 22.32 -4.63 -11.44
C LYS A 141 21.32 -5.08 -12.51
N THR A 142 20.71 -4.12 -13.18
CA THR A 142 19.93 -4.38 -14.37
C THR A 142 20.90 -4.82 -15.45
N GLY A 143 20.89 -6.11 -15.80
CA GLY A 143 21.67 -6.59 -16.95
C GLY A 143 21.19 -5.85 -18.21
N ARG A 144 21.94 -4.87 -18.64
CA ARG A 144 21.85 -4.34 -20.01
C ARG A 144 22.38 -5.43 -20.91
N SER A 145 21.52 -6.21 -21.52
CA SER A 145 21.77 -6.97 -22.75
C SER A 145 21.12 -6.23 -23.89
#